data_8f67f6beddf6f7f0e18cd1620e9ff20d
#
_entry.id   8f67f6beddf6f7f0e18cd1620e9ff20d
#
_cell.length_a   1.000
_cell.length_b   1.000
_cell.length_c   1.000
_cell.angle_alpha   90.00
_cell.angle_beta   90.00
_cell.angle_gamma   90.00
#
_symmetry.space_group_name_H-M   'P 1'
#
loop_
_entity.id
_entity.type
_entity.pdbx_description
1 polymer ?
#
loop_
_entity_poly.entity_id
_entity_poly.type
_entity_poly.pdbx_seq_one_letter_code
_entity_poly.pdbx_strand_id
1 'polypeptide(L)'
;MTELITEMFSYHFMSRAIIVGVLVSLCAALLGVSLVLKRYSMIGDGLSHVGFGALAIAAAVNVAPLAIAVPVVVAAAFLLLRISQSSRIKGDAAIALISSSALAIGVVVISMTTGMNTDVSNYMFGSILSLSHADAVLSIVLSAIVLLMFVLLYPRIFAVTFDETFAKATGTNAKLYNTVIAVLTAVTVVLGMRMMGALLISSLIIFPALTSMRLCRSFKAVVVFSAVISVVCFVLGMAASYAFELPSGASVVIVNIAAFLLFSIASLLKRGA
;
A
#
# COMPACT_ATOMS: atom_id res chain seq x y z
N MET A 1 -6.65 -15.04 25.00
CA MET A 1 -5.86 -14.49 23.88
C MET A 1 -5.15 -15.60 23.09
N THR A 2 -4.48 -16.55 23.72
CA THR A 2 -3.86 -17.70 23.03
C THR A 2 -4.88 -18.60 22.32
N GLU A 3 -6.02 -18.89 22.94
CA GLU A 3 -7.10 -19.68 22.34
C GLU A 3 -7.70 -18.98 21.11
N LEU A 4 -7.93 -17.67 21.20
CA LEU A 4 -8.47 -16.84 20.12
C LEU A 4 -7.52 -16.80 18.90
N ILE A 5 -6.21 -16.73 19.14
CA ILE A 5 -5.20 -16.79 18.07
C ILE A 5 -5.18 -18.21 17.46
N THR A 6 -5.23 -19.26 18.27
CA THR A 6 -5.22 -20.64 17.77
C THR A 6 -6.48 -20.94 16.95
N GLU A 7 -7.64 -20.46 17.39
CA GLU A 7 -8.91 -20.58 16.67
C GLU A 7 -8.88 -19.81 15.35
N MET A 8 -8.34 -18.59 15.33
CA MET A 8 -8.17 -17.77 14.13
C MET A 8 -7.29 -18.47 13.07
N PHE A 9 -6.22 -19.19 13.50
CA PHE A 9 -5.35 -19.94 12.59
C PHE A 9 -5.93 -21.30 12.15
N SER A 10 -6.99 -21.79 12.78
CA SER A 10 -7.65 -23.04 12.36
C SER A 10 -8.41 -22.88 11.04
N TYR A 11 -8.81 -21.65 10.70
CA TYR A 11 -9.48 -21.36 9.44
C TYR A 11 -8.49 -21.15 8.29
N HIS A 12 -8.52 -22.01 7.28
CA HIS A 12 -7.62 -21.96 6.12
C HIS A 12 -7.65 -20.61 5.36
N PHE A 13 -8.80 -19.96 5.29
CA PHE A 13 -8.92 -18.65 4.64
C PHE A 13 -8.22 -17.55 5.45
N MET A 14 -8.30 -17.61 6.78
CA MET A 14 -7.67 -16.65 7.67
C MET A 14 -6.13 -16.75 7.63
N SER A 15 -5.61 -17.99 7.64
CA SER A 15 -4.16 -18.22 7.51
C SER A 15 -3.61 -17.66 6.21
N ARG A 16 -4.31 -17.85 5.08
CA ARG A 16 -3.93 -17.25 3.79
C ARG A 16 -3.96 -15.72 3.84
N ALA A 17 -5.03 -15.15 4.38
CA ALA A 17 -5.18 -13.70 4.51
C ALA A 17 -4.07 -13.07 5.35
N ILE A 18 -3.68 -13.72 6.46
CA ILE A 18 -2.59 -13.25 7.31
C ILE A 18 -1.25 -13.31 6.58
N ILE A 19 -0.94 -14.43 5.91
CA ILE A 19 0.33 -14.58 5.18
C ILE A 19 0.45 -13.51 4.10
N VAL A 20 -0.56 -13.38 3.24
CA VAL A 20 -0.54 -12.39 2.16
C VAL A 20 -0.54 -10.98 2.73
N GLY A 21 -1.32 -10.72 3.78
CA GLY A 21 -1.39 -9.43 4.44
C GLY A 21 -0.09 -8.99 5.08
N VAL A 22 0.63 -9.88 5.73
CA VAL A 22 1.97 -9.62 6.27
C VAL A 22 2.95 -9.28 5.15
N LEU A 23 2.94 -10.03 4.03
CA LEU A 23 3.80 -9.76 2.89
C LEU A 23 3.49 -8.39 2.26
N VAL A 24 2.21 -8.09 2.04
CA VAL A 24 1.78 -6.80 1.47
C VAL A 24 2.10 -5.65 2.43
N SER A 25 1.89 -5.82 3.74
CA SER A 25 2.21 -4.81 4.74
C SER A 25 3.71 -4.51 4.80
N LEU A 26 4.56 -5.53 4.66
CA LEU A 26 6.01 -5.36 4.51
C LEU A 26 6.37 -4.57 3.25
N CYS A 27 5.83 -4.95 2.09
CA CYS A 27 6.05 -4.22 0.84
C CYS A 27 5.63 -2.75 0.97
N ALA A 28 4.44 -2.49 1.52
CA ALA A 28 3.91 -1.15 1.71
C ALA A 28 4.78 -0.30 2.64
N ALA A 29 5.23 -0.87 3.76
CA ALA A 29 6.07 -0.17 4.72
C ALA A 29 7.46 0.17 4.15
N LEU A 30 8.10 -0.77 3.45
CA LEU A 30 9.43 -0.56 2.85
C LEU A 30 9.39 0.53 1.76
N LEU A 31 8.43 0.45 0.85
CA LEU A 31 8.24 1.45 -0.21
C LEU A 31 7.76 2.78 0.38
N GLY A 32 6.91 2.74 1.41
CA GLY A 32 6.35 3.89 2.11
C GLY A 32 7.42 4.84 2.64
N VAL A 33 8.52 4.33 3.18
CA VAL A 33 9.64 5.16 3.64
C VAL A 33 10.20 6.03 2.50
N SER A 34 10.44 5.43 1.33
CA SER A 34 10.94 6.18 0.17
C SER A 34 9.91 7.18 -0.36
N LEU A 35 8.64 6.79 -0.41
CA LEU A 35 7.55 7.64 -0.89
C LEU A 35 7.31 8.86 0.01
N VAL A 36 7.30 8.66 1.32
CA VAL A 36 7.12 9.74 2.30
C VAL A 36 8.28 10.72 2.26
N LEU A 37 9.53 10.23 2.20
CA LEU A 37 10.71 11.09 2.08
C LEU A 37 10.74 11.89 0.78
N LYS A 38 10.25 11.31 -0.31
CA LYS A 38 10.12 12.00 -1.61
C LYS A 38 8.90 12.91 -1.72
N ARG A 39 8.08 13.03 -0.67
CA ARG A 39 6.82 13.79 -0.65
C ARG A 39 5.76 13.26 -1.63
N TYR A 40 5.78 11.97 -1.93
CA TYR A 40 4.78 11.27 -2.73
C TYR A 40 3.83 10.42 -1.88
N SER A 41 3.56 10.85 -0.65
CA SER A 41 2.74 10.08 0.32
C SER A 41 1.35 9.72 -0.23
N MET A 42 0.75 10.60 -1.02
CA MET A 42 -0.59 10.42 -1.59
C MET A 42 -0.64 9.51 -2.82
N ILE A 43 0.53 9.04 -3.33
CA ILE A 43 0.55 8.20 -4.54
C ILE A 43 -0.15 6.85 -4.31
N GLY A 44 -0.06 6.30 -3.10
CA GLY A 44 -0.75 5.07 -2.72
C GLY A 44 -2.27 5.21 -2.81
N ASP A 45 -2.81 6.31 -2.29
CA ASP A 45 -4.23 6.63 -2.36
C ASP A 45 -4.69 6.86 -3.80
N GLY A 46 -3.95 7.69 -4.55
CA GLY A 46 -4.25 7.93 -5.97
C GLY A 46 -4.26 6.66 -6.81
N LEU A 47 -3.28 5.78 -6.64
CA LEU A 47 -3.20 4.51 -7.37
C LEU A 47 -4.27 3.51 -6.92
N SER A 48 -4.74 3.57 -5.66
CA SER A 48 -5.84 2.73 -5.19
C SER A 48 -7.16 3.08 -5.88
N HIS A 49 -7.43 4.35 -6.11
CA HIS A 49 -8.60 4.78 -6.89
C HIS A 49 -8.51 4.38 -8.37
N VAL A 50 -7.31 4.41 -8.95
CA VAL A 50 -7.09 3.83 -10.30
C VAL A 50 -7.34 2.33 -10.30
N GLY A 51 -6.87 1.63 -9.27
CA GLY A 51 -7.13 0.21 -9.09
C GLY A 51 -8.61 -0.11 -8.98
N PHE A 52 -9.36 0.70 -8.23
CA PHE A 52 -10.82 0.57 -8.16
C PHE A 52 -11.47 0.67 -9.54
N GLY A 53 -11.12 1.70 -10.33
CA GLY A 53 -11.62 1.84 -11.70
C GLY A 53 -11.28 0.66 -12.59
N ALA A 54 -10.04 0.15 -12.48
CA ALA A 54 -9.58 -1.02 -13.24
C ALA A 54 -10.32 -2.31 -12.84
N LEU A 55 -10.58 -2.51 -11.54
CA LEU A 55 -11.36 -3.64 -11.04
C LEU A 55 -12.82 -3.58 -11.47
N ALA A 56 -13.40 -2.38 -11.48
CA ALA A 56 -14.75 -2.16 -12.01
C ALA A 56 -14.86 -2.57 -13.48
N ILE A 57 -13.89 -2.17 -14.30
CA ILE A 57 -13.82 -2.57 -15.72
C ILE A 57 -13.64 -4.08 -15.83
N ALA A 58 -12.75 -4.69 -15.04
CA ALA A 58 -12.53 -6.13 -15.06
C ALA A 58 -13.81 -6.91 -14.74
N ALA A 59 -14.57 -6.46 -13.74
CA ALA A 59 -15.87 -7.04 -13.39
C ALA A 59 -16.89 -6.90 -14.55
N ALA A 60 -16.93 -5.73 -15.19
CA ALA A 60 -17.83 -5.47 -16.32
C ALA A 60 -17.60 -6.39 -17.54
N VAL A 61 -16.31 -6.73 -17.80
CA VAL A 61 -15.93 -7.59 -18.91
C VAL A 61 -15.75 -9.07 -18.51
N ASN A 62 -16.06 -9.43 -17.25
CA ASN A 62 -15.91 -10.78 -16.71
C ASN A 62 -14.51 -11.40 -16.88
N VAL A 63 -13.47 -10.60 -16.69
CA VAL A 63 -12.06 -11.03 -16.75
C VAL A 63 -11.48 -11.06 -15.33
N ALA A 64 -10.44 -11.89 -15.13
CA ALA A 64 -9.73 -11.98 -13.84
C ALA A 64 -9.30 -10.60 -13.35
N PRO A 65 -9.72 -10.16 -12.14
CA PRO A 65 -9.56 -8.79 -11.67
C PRO A 65 -8.11 -8.28 -11.68
N LEU A 66 -7.17 -9.09 -11.20
CA LEU A 66 -5.76 -8.72 -11.12
C LEU A 66 -5.09 -8.65 -12.51
N ALA A 67 -5.59 -9.39 -13.50
CA ALA A 67 -5.05 -9.37 -14.86
C ALA A 67 -5.24 -8.00 -15.55
N ILE A 68 -6.31 -7.28 -15.21
CA ILE A 68 -6.55 -5.92 -15.70
C ILE A 68 -5.99 -4.87 -14.74
N ALA A 69 -6.20 -5.04 -13.42
CA ALA A 69 -5.82 -4.03 -12.45
C ALA A 69 -4.30 -3.78 -12.41
N VAL A 70 -3.48 -4.83 -12.44
CA VAL A 70 -2.01 -4.67 -12.38
C VAL A 70 -1.47 -3.84 -13.55
N PRO A 71 -1.71 -4.17 -14.83
CA PRO A 71 -1.17 -3.36 -15.93
C PRO A 71 -1.74 -1.95 -15.99
N VAL A 72 -3.02 -1.75 -15.66
CA VAL A 72 -3.65 -0.42 -15.66
C VAL A 72 -3.04 0.47 -14.57
N VAL A 73 -2.88 -0.03 -13.35
CA VAL A 73 -2.29 0.75 -12.25
C VAL A 73 -0.80 1.01 -12.48
N VAL A 74 -0.08 0.06 -13.05
CA VAL A 74 1.32 0.27 -13.46
C VAL A 74 1.40 1.36 -14.53
N ALA A 75 0.55 1.34 -15.55
CA ALA A 75 0.49 2.39 -16.57
C ALA A 75 0.16 3.76 -15.96
N ALA A 76 -0.78 3.81 -15.01
CA ALA A 76 -1.12 5.04 -14.27
C ALA A 76 0.04 5.54 -13.42
N ALA A 77 0.83 4.67 -12.79
CA ALA A 77 2.02 5.06 -12.03
C ALA A 77 3.08 5.69 -12.93
N PHE A 78 3.29 5.14 -14.15
CA PHE A 78 4.16 5.78 -15.16
C PHE A 78 3.63 7.16 -15.57
N LEU A 79 2.33 7.26 -15.82
CA LEU A 79 1.71 8.52 -16.20
C LEU A 79 1.84 9.57 -15.10
N LEU A 80 1.59 9.20 -13.84
CA LEU A 80 1.77 10.04 -12.66
C LEU A 80 3.21 10.56 -12.55
N LEU A 81 4.20 9.68 -12.69
CA LEU A 81 5.60 10.10 -12.67
C LEU A 81 5.93 11.08 -13.78
N ARG A 82 5.42 10.83 -14.98
CA ARG A 82 5.68 11.70 -16.15
C ARG A 82 5.05 13.08 -15.97
N ILE A 83 3.82 13.15 -15.46
CA ILE A 83 3.12 14.42 -15.22
C ILE A 83 3.77 15.16 -14.06
N SER A 84 4.09 14.49 -12.97
CA SER A 84 4.72 15.06 -11.78
C SER A 84 6.12 15.65 -12.04
N GLN A 85 6.84 15.10 -13.02
CA GLN A 85 8.14 15.63 -13.46
C GLN A 85 7.99 16.83 -14.44
N SER A 86 6.78 17.08 -14.95
CA SER A 86 6.48 18.23 -15.78
C SER A 86 6.31 19.47 -14.90
N SER A 87 6.98 20.57 -15.25
CA SER A 87 6.96 21.81 -14.46
C SER A 87 5.59 22.50 -14.36
N ARG A 88 4.60 22.07 -15.13
CA ARG A 88 3.28 22.70 -15.23
C ARG A 88 2.27 22.22 -14.19
N ILE A 89 2.35 20.97 -13.76
CA ILE A 89 1.41 20.35 -12.82
C ILE A 89 2.19 19.80 -11.64
N LYS A 90 1.91 20.27 -10.42
CA LYS A 90 2.52 19.75 -9.20
C LYS A 90 2.05 18.32 -8.93
N GLY A 91 2.88 17.51 -8.28
CA GLY A 91 2.63 16.09 -8.05
C GLY A 91 1.26 15.79 -7.42
N ASP A 92 0.86 16.56 -6.40
CA ASP A 92 -0.44 16.37 -5.73
C ASP A 92 -1.63 16.65 -6.66
N ALA A 93 -1.55 17.67 -7.52
CA ALA A 93 -2.59 17.96 -8.50
C ALA A 93 -2.70 16.86 -9.58
N ALA A 94 -1.56 16.28 -9.98
CA ALA A 94 -1.56 15.14 -10.92
C ALA A 94 -2.20 13.91 -10.29
N ILE A 95 -1.90 13.62 -9.02
CA ILE A 95 -2.50 12.52 -8.27
C ILE A 95 -4.02 12.73 -8.17
N ALA A 96 -4.45 13.93 -7.75
CA ALA A 96 -5.87 14.25 -7.60
C ALA A 96 -6.64 14.11 -8.91
N LEU A 97 -6.08 14.59 -10.03
CA LEU A 97 -6.71 14.50 -11.35
C LEU A 97 -6.90 13.06 -11.79
N ILE A 98 -5.86 12.23 -11.71
CA ILE A 98 -5.92 10.82 -12.12
C ILE A 98 -6.84 10.03 -11.19
N SER A 99 -6.72 10.25 -9.88
CA SER A 99 -7.52 9.60 -8.85
C SER A 99 -9.01 9.86 -9.03
N SER A 100 -9.41 11.13 -9.11
CA SER A 100 -10.82 11.51 -9.27
C SER A 100 -11.41 11.00 -10.60
N SER A 101 -10.64 11.07 -11.68
CA SER A 101 -11.08 10.58 -12.99
C SER A 101 -11.30 9.07 -12.98
N ALA A 102 -10.35 8.32 -12.42
CA ALA A 102 -10.44 6.87 -12.34
C ALA A 102 -11.59 6.40 -11.43
N LEU A 103 -11.78 7.07 -10.29
CA LEU A 103 -12.89 6.80 -9.38
C LEU A 103 -14.24 7.05 -10.07
N ALA A 104 -14.40 8.17 -10.77
CA ALA A 104 -15.61 8.51 -11.49
C ALA A 104 -15.93 7.47 -12.59
N ILE A 105 -14.92 7.07 -13.37
CA ILE A 105 -15.08 6.02 -14.39
C ILE A 105 -15.51 4.70 -13.75
N GLY A 106 -14.85 4.30 -12.64
CA GLY A 106 -15.19 3.07 -11.92
C GLY A 106 -16.63 3.05 -11.41
N VAL A 107 -17.08 4.15 -10.79
CA VAL A 107 -18.46 4.28 -10.30
C VAL A 107 -19.47 4.20 -11.45
N VAL A 108 -19.22 4.88 -12.56
CA VAL A 108 -20.10 4.82 -13.75
C VAL A 108 -20.18 3.40 -14.30
N VAL A 109 -19.03 2.73 -14.47
CA VAL A 109 -19.01 1.35 -14.98
C VAL A 109 -19.78 0.40 -14.08
N ILE A 110 -19.61 0.48 -12.76
CA ILE A 110 -20.37 -0.38 -11.81
C ILE A 110 -21.86 -0.08 -11.87
N SER A 111 -22.25 1.20 -11.91
CA SER A 111 -23.68 1.55 -11.96
C SER A 111 -24.37 1.09 -13.25
N MET A 112 -23.62 0.98 -14.36
CA MET A 112 -24.17 0.48 -15.63
C MET A 112 -24.22 -1.05 -15.71
N THR A 113 -23.43 -1.78 -14.95
CA THR A 113 -23.28 -3.24 -15.10
C THR A 113 -23.94 -4.05 -13.99
N THR A 114 -23.75 -3.73 -12.74
CA THR A 114 -24.16 -4.58 -11.61
C THR A 114 -25.17 -3.93 -10.66
N GLY A 115 -25.45 -2.63 -10.83
CA GLY A 115 -26.17 -1.87 -9.81
C GLY A 115 -25.33 -1.63 -8.55
N MET A 116 -25.54 -0.50 -7.89
CA MET A 116 -24.66 0.06 -6.86
C MET A 116 -24.54 -0.72 -5.54
N ASN A 117 -25.12 -1.89 -5.37
CA ASN A 117 -25.42 -2.39 -4.03
C ASN A 117 -24.42 -3.33 -3.36
N THR A 118 -23.39 -3.87 -4.03
CA THR A 118 -22.61 -4.92 -3.36
C THR A 118 -21.09 -4.74 -3.40
N ASP A 119 -20.52 -4.21 -4.46
CA ASP A 119 -19.09 -4.34 -4.67
C ASP A 119 -18.25 -3.12 -4.28
N VAL A 120 -18.81 -1.92 -4.31
CA VAL A 120 -18.07 -0.67 -4.01
C VAL A 120 -17.55 -0.67 -2.56
N SER A 121 -18.40 -1.07 -1.60
CA SER A 121 -17.99 -1.19 -0.20
C SER A 121 -16.86 -2.20 -0.01
N ASN A 122 -16.95 -3.34 -0.67
CA ASN A 122 -15.93 -4.39 -0.57
C ASN A 122 -14.58 -3.93 -1.15
N TYR A 123 -14.56 -3.15 -2.23
CA TYR A 123 -13.31 -2.61 -2.79
C TYR A 123 -12.72 -1.48 -1.95
N MET A 124 -13.53 -0.67 -1.28
CA MET A 124 -13.04 0.41 -0.42
C MET A 124 -12.54 -0.08 0.93
N PHE A 125 -13.26 -1.02 1.56
CA PHE A 125 -12.96 -1.50 2.91
C PHE A 125 -12.26 -2.86 2.93
N GLY A 126 -12.20 -3.55 1.80
CA GLY A 126 -11.63 -4.88 1.66
C GLY A 126 -12.58 -6.00 2.12
N SER A 127 -12.38 -7.17 1.57
CA SER A 127 -13.04 -8.39 2.04
C SER A 127 -12.05 -9.54 2.00
N ILE A 128 -11.61 -9.96 3.17
CA ILE A 128 -10.71 -11.10 3.34
C ILE A 128 -11.34 -12.40 2.79
N LEU A 129 -12.67 -12.48 2.86
CA LEU A 129 -13.45 -13.64 2.40
C LEU A 129 -13.47 -13.78 0.86
N SER A 130 -13.20 -12.69 0.13
CA SER A 130 -13.23 -12.68 -1.35
C SER A 130 -11.94 -13.21 -2.00
N LEU A 131 -10.93 -13.61 -1.21
CA LEU A 131 -9.63 -14.03 -1.72
C LEU A 131 -9.67 -15.45 -2.26
N SER A 132 -9.59 -15.61 -3.58
CA SER A 132 -9.43 -16.92 -4.21
C SER A 132 -8.04 -17.50 -3.95
N HIS A 133 -7.90 -18.82 -4.09
CA HIS A 133 -6.59 -19.48 -3.95
C HIS A 133 -5.59 -18.97 -4.99
N ALA A 134 -6.04 -18.75 -6.23
CA ALA A 134 -5.20 -18.21 -7.31
C ALA A 134 -4.72 -16.77 -7.01
N ASP A 135 -5.60 -15.91 -6.50
CA ASP A 135 -5.25 -14.55 -6.09
C ASP A 135 -4.24 -14.55 -4.95
N ALA A 136 -4.37 -15.48 -3.97
CA ALA A 136 -3.43 -15.60 -2.87
C ALA A 136 -2.03 -15.99 -3.35
N VAL A 137 -1.92 -17.01 -4.21
CA VAL A 137 -0.64 -17.46 -4.77
C VAL A 137 0.00 -16.34 -5.60
N LEU A 138 -0.77 -15.68 -6.46
CA LEU A 138 -0.27 -14.56 -7.26
C LEU A 138 0.22 -13.43 -6.36
N SER A 139 -0.52 -13.09 -5.29
CA SER A 139 -0.14 -12.06 -4.33
C SER A 139 1.15 -12.41 -3.58
N ILE A 140 1.33 -13.66 -3.16
CA ILE A 140 2.57 -14.10 -2.51
C ILE A 140 3.76 -13.97 -3.46
N VAL A 141 3.62 -14.46 -4.70
CA VAL A 141 4.70 -14.40 -5.70
C VAL A 141 5.07 -12.95 -6.03
N LEU A 142 4.08 -12.10 -6.31
CA LEU A 142 4.34 -10.70 -6.63
C LEU A 142 4.92 -9.94 -5.42
N SER A 143 4.43 -10.17 -4.20
CA SER A 143 4.99 -9.56 -2.99
C SER A 143 6.44 -10.01 -2.76
N ALA A 144 6.74 -11.29 -2.97
CA ALA A 144 8.11 -11.80 -2.88
C ALA A 144 9.04 -11.13 -3.90
N ILE A 145 8.57 -10.92 -5.13
CA ILE A 145 9.32 -10.20 -6.16
C ILE A 145 9.56 -8.74 -5.73
N VAL A 146 8.54 -8.05 -5.21
CA VAL A 146 8.66 -6.67 -4.72
C VAL A 146 9.70 -6.58 -3.60
N LEU A 147 9.63 -7.47 -2.61
CA LEU A 147 10.57 -7.52 -1.49
C LEU A 147 12.00 -7.81 -1.97
N LEU A 148 12.16 -8.79 -2.86
CA LEU A 148 13.46 -9.14 -3.44
C LEU A 148 14.05 -7.94 -4.20
N MET A 149 13.27 -7.31 -5.07
CA MET A 149 13.70 -6.14 -5.84
C MET A 149 14.06 -4.97 -4.93
N PHE A 150 13.28 -4.72 -3.87
CA PHE A 150 13.59 -3.67 -2.91
C PHE A 150 14.93 -3.94 -2.21
N VAL A 151 15.17 -5.16 -1.75
CA VAL A 151 16.41 -5.55 -1.06
C VAL A 151 17.61 -5.47 -1.99
N LEU A 152 17.51 -6.00 -3.21
CA LEU A 152 18.60 -5.97 -4.20
C LEU A 152 18.95 -4.55 -4.64
N LEU A 153 17.95 -3.68 -4.77
CA LEU A 153 18.13 -2.30 -5.23
C LEU A 153 18.26 -1.30 -4.09
N TYR A 154 18.27 -1.78 -2.83
CA TYR A 154 18.29 -0.94 -1.62
C TYR A 154 19.31 0.20 -1.65
N PRO A 155 20.61 0.00 -2.00
CA PRO A 155 21.57 1.09 -2.00
C PRO A 155 21.23 2.20 -3.01
N ARG A 156 20.68 1.82 -4.16
CA ARG A 156 20.32 2.76 -5.22
C ARG A 156 18.99 3.46 -4.94
N ILE A 157 18.02 2.74 -4.37
CA ILE A 157 16.77 3.32 -3.86
C ILE A 157 17.07 4.35 -2.78
N PHE A 158 17.97 4.03 -1.84
CA PHE A 158 18.43 4.97 -0.82
C PHE A 158 19.03 6.23 -1.44
N ALA A 159 20.02 6.08 -2.33
CA ALA A 159 20.70 7.22 -2.97
C ALA A 159 19.70 8.15 -3.69
N VAL A 160 18.81 7.58 -4.51
CA VAL A 160 17.79 8.35 -5.26
C VAL A 160 16.71 8.94 -4.35
N THR A 161 16.45 8.34 -3.19
CA THR A 161 15.48 8.85 -2.22
C THR A 161 16.00 10.06 -1.47
N PHE A 162 17.27 10.04 -1.07
CA PHE A 162 17.89 11.10 -0.27
C PHE A 162 18.32 12.31 -1.09
N ASP A 163 19.09 12.07 -2.15
CA ASP A 163 19.60 13.12 -3.02
C ASP A 163 19.67 12.64 -4.48
N GLU A 164 18.65 12.99 -5.22
CA GLU A 164 18.56 12.64 -6.64
C GLU A 164 19.64 13.32 -7.48
N THR A 165 20.08 14.54 -7.11
CA THR A 165 21.11 15.28 -7.82
C THR A 165 22.46 14.63 -7.64
N PHE A 166 22.80 14.26 -6.41
CA PHE A 166 24.01 13.53 -6.11
C PHE A 166 24.02 12.14 -6.76
N ALA A 167 22.90 11.41 -6.70
CA ALA A 167 22.76 10.12 -7.35
C ALA A 167 23.01 10.20 -8.88
N LYS A 168 22.52 11.23 -9.55
CA LYS A 168 22.80 11.50 -10.96
C LYS A 168 24.29 11.82 -11.20
N ALA A 169 24.90 12.64 -10.36
CA ALA A 169 26.30 13.02 -10.47
C ALA A 169 27.25 11.81 -10.31
N THR A 170 26.86 10.81 -9.50
CA THR A 170 27.59 9.55 -9.31
C THR A 170 27.28 8.48 -10.35
N GLY A 171 26.59 8.83 -11.45
CA GLY A 171 26.27 7.91 -12.55
C GLY A 171 25.06 7.02 -12.33
N THR A 172 24.29 7.21 -11.25
CA THR A 172 23.05 6.46 -11.02
C THR A 172 21.92 7.03 -11.88
N ASN A 173 21.25 6.18 -12.66
CA ASN A 173 20.10 6.60 -13.45
C ASN A 173 18.86 6.81 -12.55
N ALA A 174 18.76 8.00 -11.93
CA ALA A 174 17.69 8.32 -11.01
C ALA A 174 16.28 8.16 -11.61
N LYS A 175 16.11 8.42 -12.92
CA LYS A 175 14.84 8.24 -13.62
C LYS A 175 14.40 6.77 -13.62
N LEU A 176 15.33 5.85 -13.86
CA LEU A 176 15.07 4.42 -13.82
C LEU A 176 14.62 3.96 -12.43
N TYR A 177 15.35 4.38 -11.37
CA TYR A 177 15.02 3.95 -10.01
C TYR A 177 13.72 4.59 -9.48
N ASN A 178 13.41 5.83 -9.87
CA ASN A 178 12.10 6.43 -9.59
C ASN A 178 10.97 5.63 -10.25
N THR A 179 11.19 5.19 -11.48
CA THR A 179 10.26 4.33 -12.21
C THR A 179 10.10 2.97 -11.51
N VAL A 180 11.19 2.35 -11.09
CA VAL A 180 11.14 1.09 -10.34
C VAL A 180 10.34 1.25 -9.05
N ILE A 181 10.60 2.28 -8.25
CA ILE A 181 9.84 2.55 -7.02
C ILE A 181 8.33 2.67 -7.35
N ALA A 182 7.97 3.41 -8.39
CA ALA A 182 6.56 3.59 -8.75
C ALA A 182 5.89 2.30 -9.22
N VAL A 183 6.58 1.46 -10.01
CA VAL A 183 6.07 0.16 -10.45
C VAL A 183 5.89 -0.79 -9.26
N LEU A 184 6.89 -0.88 -8.37
CA LEU A 184 6.78 -1.70 -7.16
C LEU A 184 5.63 -1.22 -6.27
N THR A 185 5.45 0.10 -6.15
CA THR A 185 4.33 0.70 -5.41
C THR A 185 3.00 0.35 -6.07
N ALA A 186 2.89 0.48 -7.38
CA ALA A 186 1.67 0.16 -8.13
C ALA A 186 1.24 -1.30 -7.91
N VAL A 187 2.18 -2.23 -8.03
CA VAL A 187 1.92 -3.66 -7.76
C VAL A 187 1.46 -3.86 -6.31
N THR A 188 2.18 -3.28 -5.34
CA THR A 188 1.84 -3.41 -3.92
C THR A 188 0.45 -2.84 -3.60
N VAL A 189 0.10 -1.69 -4.19
CA VAL A 189 -1.22 -1.05 -4.01
C VAL A 189 -2.33 -1.94 -4.56
N VAL A 190 -2.17 -2.50 -5.76
CA VAL A 190 -3.20 -3.37 -6.35
C VAL A 190 -3.42 -4.62 -5.50
N LEU A 191 -2.34 -5.26 -5.05
CA LEU A 191 -2.41 -6.44 -4.20
C LEU A 191 -3.10 -6.14 -2.86
N GLY A 192 -2.68 -5.04 -2.21
CA GLY A 192 -3.25 -4.62 -0.92
C GLY A 192 -4.71 -4.21 -1.02
N MET A 193 -5.06 -3.44 -2.05
CA MET A 193 -6.42 -2.96 -2.23
C MET A 193 -7.41 -4.12 -2.47
N ARG A 194 -7.04 -5.11 -3.27
CA ARG A 194 -7.88 -6.26 -3.58
C ARG A 194 -8.30 -7.02 -2.33
N MET A 195 -7.37 -7.16 -1.38
CA MET A 195 -7.59 -7.95 -0.17
C MET A 195 -8.12 -7.16 1.03
N MET A 196 -7.61 -5.95 1.18
CA MET A 196 -7.73 -5.18 2.42
C MET A 196 -8.44 -3.85 2.22
N GLY A 197 -8.74 -3.49 0.97
CA GLY A 197 -9.34 -2.22 0.59
C GLY A 197 -8.35 -1.08 0.40
N ALA A 198 -8.83 -0.05 -0.30
CA ALA A 198 -8.05 1.13 -0.63
C ALA A 198 -7.58 1.90 0.63
N LEU A 199 -8.41 1.98 1.65
CA LEU A 199 -8.16 2.71 2.88
C LEU A 199 -6.97 2.12 3.66
N LEU A 200 -6.89 0.79 3.74
CA LEU A 200 -5.82 0.14 4.51
C LEU A 200 -4.48 0.26 3.81
N ILE A 201 -4.40 0.08 2.50
CA ILE A 201 -3.11 0.11 1.79
C ILE A 201 -2.45 1.49 1.87
N SER A 202 -3.25 2.57 1.77
CA SER A 202 -2.76 3.95 1.95
C SER A 202 -2.22 4.16 3.36
N SER A 203 -2.90 3.64 4.37
CA SER A 203 -2.48 3.68 5.77
C SER A 203 -1.17 2.93 6.00
N LEU A 204 -1.01 1.72 5.47
CA LEU A 204 0.22 0.91 5.62
C LEU A 204 1.45 1.53 4.94
N ILE A 205 1.25 2.34 3.90
CA ILE A 205 2.34 3.09 3.27
C ILE A 205 2.78 4.26 4.16
N ILE A 206 1.84 4.99 4.78
CA ILE A 206 2.11 6.27 5.42
C ILE A 206 2.46 6.12 6.90
N PHE A 207 1.61 5.47 7.71
CA PHE A 207 1.74 5.46 9.17
C PHE A 207 3.02 4.78 9.68
N PRO A 208 3.40 3.57 9.23
CA PRO A 208 4.63 2.94 9.71
C PRO A 208 5.87 3.76 9.39
N ALA A 209 5.93 4.37 8.19
CA ALA A 209 7.02 5.23 7.77
C ALA A 209 7.12 6.48 8.66
N LEU A 210 6.02 7.22 8.86
CA LEU A 210 6.00 8.42 9.70
C LEU A 210 6.32 8.11 11.16
N THR A 211 5.80 7.00 11.70
CA THR A 211 6.09 6.56 13.07
C THR A 211 7.57 6.27 13.25
N SER A 212 8.17 5.54 12.32
CA SER A 212 9.59 5.18 12.36
C SER A 212 10.51 6.38 12.23
N MET A 213 10.15 7.37 11.42
CA MET A 213 10.93 8.62 11.26
C MET A 213 10.96 9.46 12.54
N ARG A 214 10.00 9.29 13.46
CA ARG A 214 10.05 9.95 14.77
C ARG A 214 11.01 9.29 15.75
N LEU A 215 11.25 7.99 15.58
CA LEU A 215 12.07 7.18 16.49
C LEU A 215 13.53 7.06 16.03
N CYS A 216 13.73 7.01 14.71
CA CYS A 216 15.01 6.64 14.12
C CYS A 216 15.62 7.81 13.33
N ARG A 217 16.96 7.89 13.34
CA ARG A 217 17.72 8.95 12.65
C ARG A 217 18.42 8.47 11.38
N SER A 218 18.58 7.15 11.19
CA SER A 218 19.21 6.59 10.00
C SER A 218 18.17 5.93 9.09
N PHE A 219 18.37 6.03 7.78
CA PHE A 219 17.46 5.43 6.79
C PHE A 219 17.25 3.93 7.01
N LYS A 220 18.36 3.19 7.28
CA LYS A 220 18.27 1.74 7.57
C LYS A 220 17.40 1.45 8.78
N ALA A 221 17.57 2.19 9.87
CA ALA A 221 16.74 2.03 11.06
C ALA A 221 15.27 2.36 10.77
N VAL A 222 14.99 3.46 10.04
CA VAL A 222 13.62 3.82 9.64
C VAL A 222 12.97 2.71 8.83
N VAL A 223 13.66 2.13 7.86
CA VAL A 223 13.16 1.03 7.02
C VAL A 223 12.85 -0.21 7.86
N VAL A 224 13.77 -0.64 8.74
CA VAL A 224 13.57 -1.83 9.59
C VAL A 224 12.43 -1.61 10.59
N PHE A 225 12.41 -0.47 11.29
CA PHE A 225 11.34 -0.16 12.24
C PHE A 225 9.98 0.00 11.55
N SER A 226 9.93 0.60 10.37
CA SER A 226 8.71 0.69 9.57
C SER A 226 8.16 -0.70 9.24
N ALA A 227 9.02 -1.63 8.82
CA ALA A 227 8.64 -3.00 8.54
C ALA A 227 8.07 -3.70 9.79
N VAL A 228 8.75 -3.58 10.93
CA VAL A 228 8.31 -4.18 12.20
C VAL A 228 6.97 -3.59 12.66
N ILE A 229 6.85 -2.26 12.68
CA ILE A 229 5.61 -1.57 13.10
C ILE A 229 4.45 -1.99 12.18
N SER A 230 4.66 -2.04 10.88
CA SER A 230 3.64 -2.41 9.91
C SER A 230 3.10 -3.82 10.15
N VAL A 231 3.99 -4.80 10.33
CA VAL A 231 3.59 -6.19 10.60
C VAL A 231 2.87 -6.32 11.94
N VAL A 232 3.40 -5.70 13.00
CA VAL A 232 2.79 -5.73 14.33
C VAL A 232 1.40 -5.09 14.31
N CYS A 233 1.27 -3.88 13.73
CA CYS A 233 -0.02 -3.21 13.62
C CYS A 233 -1.00 -3.99 12.76
N PHE A 234 -0.54 -4.63 11.68
CA PHE A 234 -1.37 -5.48 10.84
C PHE A 234 -1.92 -6.68 11.62
N VAL A 235 -1.04 -7.43 12.30
CA VAL A 235 -1.45 -8.62 13.07
C VAL A 235 -2.38 -8.25 14.23
N LEU A 236 -2.07 -7.17 14.97
CA LEU A 236 -2.93 -6.69 16.06
C LEU A 236 -4.28 -6.19 15.55
N GLY A 237 -4.30 -5.46 14.42
CA GLY A 237 -5.53 -4.98 13.81
C GLY A 237 -6.41 -6.13 13.30
N MET A 238 -5.81 -7.18 12.73
CA MET A 238 -6.51 -8.39 12.32
C MET A 238 -7.09 -9.15 13.52
N ALA A 239 -6.33 -9.28 14.61
CA ALA A 239 -6.81 -9.89 15.84
C ALA A 239 -7.97 -9.09 16.46
N ALA A 240 -7.88 -7.76 16.46
CA ALA A 240 -8.96 -6.89 16.92
C ALA A 240 -10.21 -7.01 16.02
N SER A 241 -10.03 -7.06 14.69
CA SER A 241 -11.12 -7.28 13.74
C SER A 241 -11.87 -8.59 14.03
N TYR A 242 -11.14 -9.67 14.26
CA TYR A 242 -11.74 -10.98 14.59
C TYR A 242 -12.45 -10.96 15.95
N ALA A 243 -11.83 -10.35 16.99
CA ALA A 243 -12.37 -10.33 18.34
C ALA A 243 -13.65 -9.47 18.48
N PHE A 244 -13.75 -8.38 17.71
CA PHE A 244 -14.85 -7.41 17.80
C PHE A 244 -15.79 -7.41 16.59
N GLU A 245 -15.63 -8.35 15.67
CA GLU A 245 -16.42 -8.46 14.43
C GLU A 245 -16.43 -7.15 13.60
N LEU A 246 -15.28 -6.45 13.57
CA LEU A 246 -15.13 -5.17 12.87
C LEU A 246 -14.55 -5.36 11.46
N PRO A 247 -14.76 -4.41 10.53
CA PRO A 247 -14.12 -4.42 9.23
C PRO A 247 -12.59 -4.44 9.37
N SER A 248 -11.94 -5.42 8.75
CA SER A 248 -10.51 -5.69 8.93
C SER A 248 -9.61 -4.52 8.55
N GLY A 249 -9.91 -3.88 7.41
CA GLY A 249 -9.16 -2.70 6.95
C GLY A 249 -9.19 -1.57 7.96
N ALA A 250 -10.37 -1.21 8.45
CA ALA A 250 -10.55 -0.13 9.42
C ALA A 250 -9.88 -0.43 10.76
N SER A 251 -9.97 -1.68 11.24
CA SER A 251 -9.33 -2.10 12.49
C SER A 251 -7.81 -1.94 12.46
N VAL A 252 -7.17 -2.35 11.36
CA VAL A 252 -5.73 -2.18 11.18
C VAL A 252 -5.34 -0.70 11.08
N VAL A 253 -6.15 0.14 10.43
CA VAL A 253 -5.90 1.59 10.37
C VAL A 253 -5.96 2.22 11.76
N ILE A 254 -6.96 1.87 12.58
CA ILE A 254 -7.08 2.37 13.96
C ILE A 254 -5.86 1.99 14.79
N VAL A 255 -5.37 0.75 14.68
CA VAL A 255 -4.15 0.32 15.37
C VAL A 255 -2.93 1.10 14.90
N ASN A 256 -2.79 1.38 13.60
CA ASN A 256 -1.72 2.23 13.07
C ASN A 256 -1.79 3.66 13.61
N ILE A 257 -2.99 4.25 13.69
CA ILE A 257 -3.20 5.58 14.28
C ILE A 257 -2.79 5.58 15.75
N ALA A 258 -3.24 4.59 16.53
CA ALA A 258 -2.88 4.45 17.92
C ALA A 258 -1.36 4.33 18.13
N ALA A 259 -0.70 3.49 17.35
CA ALA A 259 0.77 3.36 17.34
C ALA A 259 1.45 4.70 17.01
N PHE A 260 1.01 5.39 15.96
CA PHE A 260 1.57 6.70 15.59
C PHE A 260 1.43 7.73 16.70
N LEU A 261 0.28 7.82 17.36
CA LEU A 261 0.05 8.74 18.48
C LEU A 261 0.92 8.39 19.69
N LEU A 262 0.97 7.12 20.09
CA LEU A 262 1.79 6.65 21.22
C LEU A 262 3.27 6.98 21.01
N PHE A 263 3.83 6.64 19.85
CA PHE A 263 5.23 6.92 19.55
C PHE A 263 5.51 8.41 19.34
N SER A 264 4.52 9.19 18.86
CA SER A 264 4.65 10.64 18.77
C SER A 264 4.74 11.29 20.14
N ILE A 265 3.87 10.90 21.09
CA ILE A 265 3.89 11.39 22.47
C ILE A 265 5.21 10.98 23.16
N ALA A 266 5.61 9.72 23.02
CA ALA A 266 6.88 9.23 23.59
C ALA A 266 8.10 10.01 23.04
N SER A 267 8.09 10.36 21.76
CA SER A 267 9.15 11.17 21.13
C SER A 267 9.18 12.60 21.65
N LEU A 268 8.02 13.22 21.95
CA LEU A 268 7.92 14.56 22.51
C LEU A 268 8.44 14.60 23.96
N LEU A 269 8.06 13.63 24.79
CA LEU A 269 8.55 13.51 26.16
C LEU A 269 10.07 13.33 26.22
N LYS A 270 10.66 12.59 25.28
CA LYS A 270 12.11 12.37 25.22
C LYS A 270 12.91 13.59 24.71
N ARG A 271 12.26 14.56 24.06
CA ARG A 271 12.89 15.82 23.61
C ARG A 271 12.78 16.93 24.64
N GLY A 272 11.87 16.84 25.60
CA GLY A 272 11.68 17.80 26.67
C GLY A 272 12.45 17.46 27.95
N ALA A 273 13.04 16.28 28.04
CA ALA A 273 13.99 15.86 29.07
C ALA A 273 15.42 15.91 28.53
#